data_77b0ff6a152a57f48a186ba61f06c17c
#
_entry.id   77b0ff6a152a57f48a186ba61f06c17c
#
_cell.length_a   1.000
_cell.length_b   1.000
_cell.length_c   1.000
_cell.angle_alpha   90.00
_cell.angle_beta   90.00
_cell.angle_gamma   90.00
#
_symmetry.space_group_name_H-M   'P 1'
#
loop_
_entity.id
_entity.type
_entity.pdbx_description
1 polymer ?
#
loop_
_entity_poly.entity_id
_entity_poly.type
_entity_poly.pdbx_seq_one_letter_code
_entity_poly.pdbx_strand_id
1 'polypeptide(L)'
;MPSISDDDDRASVRTERREAAVAAFLQQTPVIYQRDVTVHPRAAEWATQTETAPVCLFLTGAIGIGKTHTAWQATRQWLAAHITRTGRKPRIETWRSTALFDALRPDSHDWDVRTLTRHLQEADLLYIDDLAAARVSPTGWTQERLYEIFDERYINRRPCLITCDVLPGATANIVGDRVQSRLREMFRGGVLLLEGADRRAGDAA
;
A
#
# COMPACT_ATOMS: atom_id res chain seq x y z
N MET A 1 15.76 7.85 -36.53
CA MET A 1 14.72 8.63 -35.87
C MET A 1 13.45 7.80 -35.88
N PRO A 2 12.82 7.46 -34.75
CA PRO A 2 11.52 6.82 -34.78
C PRO A 2 10.52 7.72 -35.52
N SER A 3 9.64 7.14 -36.32
CA SER A 3 8.62 7.87 -37.05
C SER A 3 7.50 8.32 -36.09
N ILE A 4 6.79 9.40 -36.41
CA ILE A 4 5.63 9.89 -35.62
C ILE A 4 4.61 8.76 -35.41
N SER A 5 4.46 7.85 -36.33
CA SER A 5 3.57 6.67 -36.25
C SER A 5 3.99 5.69 -35.16
N ASP A 6 5.30 5.46 -34.95
CA ASP A 6 5.79 4.54 -33.92
C ASP A 6 5.57 5.04 -32.48
N ASP A 7 5.55 6.35 -32.29
CA ASP A 7 5.31 6.97 -30.98
C ASP A 7 3.80 6.95 -30.64
N ASP A 8 2.92 7.17 -31.62
CA ASP A 8 1.47 7.06 -31.47
C ASP A 8 1.03 5.62 -31.16
N ASP A 9 1.60 4.63 -31.85
CA ASP A 9 1.32 3.21 -31.58
C ASP A 9 1.76 2.79 -30.17
N ARG A 10 2.94 3.25 -29.71
CA ARG A 10 3.44 2.99 -28.36
C ARG A 10 2.57 3.65 -27.28
N ALA A 11 2.06 4.85 -27.53
CA ALA A 11 1.16 5.56 -26.62
C ALA A 11 -0.19 4.82 -26.52
N SER A 12 -0.74 4.35 -27.63
CA SER A 12 -1.98 3.55 -27.67
C SER A 12 -1.83 2.26 -26.86
N VAL A 13 -0.78 1.49 -27.09
CA VAL A 13 -0.48 0.23 -26.37
C VAL A 13 -0.31 0.47 -24.86
N ARG A 14 0.31 1.58 -24.46
CA ARG A 14 0.41 1.94 -23.02
C ARG A 14 -0.95 2.24 -22.41
N THR A 15 -1.80 2.95 -23.13
CA THR A 15 -3.15 3.30 -22.69
C THR A 15 -4.00 2.05 -22.50
N GLU A 16 -4.04 1.16 -23.49
CA GLU A 16 -4.77 -0.12 -23.40
C GLU A 16 -4.27 -0.98 -22.24
N ARG A 17 -2.94 -1.09 -22.09
CA ARG A 17 -2.33 -1.84 -20.97
C ARG A 17 -2.72 -1.26 -19.61
N ARG A 18 -2.72 0.08 -19.49
CA ARG A 18 -3.15 0.78 -18.27
C ARG A 18 -4.60 0.48 -17.95
N GLU A 19 -5.49 0.61 -18.91
CA GLU A 19 -6.93 0.37 -18.75
C GLU A 19 -7.21 -1.08 -18.36
N ALA A 20 -6.62 -2.03 -19.03
CA ALA A 20 -6.75 -3.45 -18.71
C ALA A 20 -6.21 -3.78 -17.30
N ALA A 21 -5.08 -3.19 -16.90
CA ALA A 21 -4.51 -3.41 -15.57
C ALA A 21 -5.37 -2.79 -14.47
N VAL A 22 -5.92 -1.59 -14.69
CA VAL A 22 -6.84 -0.93 -13.75
C VAL A 22 -8.14 -1.70 -13.61
N ALA A 23 -8.72 -2.20 -14.72
CA ALA A 23 -9.90 -3.04 -14.69
C ALA A 23 -9.66 -4.35 -13.91
N ALA A 24 -8.54 -5.03 -14.16
CA ALA A 24 -8.17 -6.24 -13.44
C ALA A 24 -7.94 -5.99 -11.94
N PHE A 25 -7.31 -4.86 -11.58
CA PHE A 25 -7.15 -4.46 -10.18
C PHE A 25 -8.49 -4.19 -9.50
N LEU A 26 -9.41 -3.54 -10.19
CA LEU A 26 -10.75 -3.27 -9.67
C LEU A 26 -11.53 -4.57 -9.39
N GLN A 27 -11.39 -5.59 -10.23
CA GLN A 27 -12.01 -6.91 -10.02
C GLN A 27 -11.48 -7.62 -8.76
N GLN A 28 -10.20 -7.38 -8.40
CA GLN A 28 -9.57 -7.92 -7.19
C GLN A 28 -9.86 -7.08 -5.94
N THR A 29 -10.31 -5.84 -6.12
CA THR A 29 -10.68 -4.93 -5.02
C THR A 29 -11.98 -5.40 -4.37
N PRO A 30 -12.08 -5.50 -3.03
CA PRO A 30 -13.32 -5.84 -2.36
C PRO A 30 -14.46 -4.91 -2.80
N VAL A 31 -15.64 -5.47 -3.04
CA VAL A 31 -16.80 -4.77 -3.66
C VAL A 31 -17.11 -3.44 -2.97
N ILE A 32 -17.05 -3.39 -1.64
CA ILE A 32 -17.33 -2.18 -0.85
C ILE A 32 -16.35 -1.03 -1.12
N TYR A 33 -15.16 -1.30 -1.69
CA TYR A 33 -14.13 -0.31 -2.01
C TYR A 33 -14.02 -0.03 -3.52
N GLN A 34 -14.88 -0.65 -4.36
CA GLN A 34 -14.89 -0.42 -5.80
C GLN A 34 -15.52 0.93 -6.18
N ARG A 35 -16.44 1.43 -5.34
CA ARG A 35 -17.07 2.73 -5.56
C ARG A 35 -16.03 3.84 -5.54
N ASP A 36 -16.10 4.74 -6.49
CA ASP A 36 -15.24 5.91 -6.53
C ASP A 36 -15.51 6.85 -5.35
N VAL A 37 -14.45 7.30 -4.71
CA VAL A 37 -14.48 8.35 -3.70
C VAL A 37 -13.44 9.40 -4.04
N THR A 38 -13.69 10.64 -3.61
CA THR A 38 -12.70 11.69 -3.71
C THR A 38 -11.49 11.34 -2.84
N VAL A 39 -10.37 11.15 -3.48
CA VAL A 39 -9.10 10.89 -2.80
C VAL A 39 -8.55 12.20 -2.24
N HIS A 40 -8.06 12.17 -1.02
CA HIS A 40 -7.43 13.34 -0.42
C HIS A 40 -6.26 13.83 -1.29
N PRO A 41 -6.08 15.16 -1.54
CA PRO A 41 -5.08 15.69 -2.47
C PRO A 41 -3.66 15.15 -2.23
N ARG A 42 -3.20 15.05 -0.98
CA ARG A 42 -1.88 14.47 -0.65
C ARG A 42 -1.76 12.98 -0.98
N ALA A 43 -2.85 12.22 -0.87
CA ALA A 43 -2.85 10.81 -1.27
C ALA A 43 -2.84 10.67 -2.81
N ALA A 44 -3.52 11.56 -3.52
CA ALA A 44 -3.46 11.64 -4.98
C ALA A 44 -2.06 12.05 -5.46
N GLU A 45 -1.43 13.05 -4.81
CA GLU A 45 -0.05 13.46 -5.09
C GLU A 45 0.92 12.28 -4.92
N TRP A 46 0.83 11.55 -3.79
CA TRP A 46 1.64 10.34 -3.59
C TRP A 46 1.42 9.33 -4.72
N ALA A 47 0.19 9.12 -5.14
CA ALA A 47 -0.14 8.16 -6.20
C ALA A 47 0.48 8.52 -7.56
N THR A 48 0.72 9.80 -7.86
CA THR A 48 1.35 10.23 -9.12
C THR A 48 2.85 9.93 -9.17
N GLN A 49 3.49 9.67 -8.02
CA GLN A 49 4.92 9.35 -7.92
C GLN A 49 5.81 10.41 -8.59
N THR A 50 5.50 11.67 -8.38
CA THR A 50 6.36 12.80 -8.79
C THR A 50 7.63 12.84 -7.95
N GLU A 51 8.66 13.57 -8.39
CA GLU A 51 9.94 13.70 -7.65
C GLU A 51 9.77 14.29 -6.25
N THR A 52 8.74 15.12 -6.05
CA THR A 52 8.43 15.77 -4.77
C THR A 52 7.54 14.92 -3.87
N ALA A 53 6.88 13.90 -4.41
CA ALA A 53 6.00 13.04 -3.63
C ALA A 53 6.80 12.14 -2.64
N PRO A 54 6.28 11.89 -1.43
CA PRO A 54 6.91 10.95 -0.51
C PRO A 54 6.89 9.54 -1.12
N VAL A 55 7.92 8.75 -0.86
CA VAL A 55 8.00 7.35 -1.36
C VAL A 55 6.89 6.49 -0.77
N CYS A 56 6.59 6.66 0.51
CA CYS A 56 5.61 5.87 1.26
C CYS A 56 4.47 6.75 1.78
N LEU A 57 3.26 6.18 1.88
CA LEU A 57 2.07 6.84 2.40
C LEU A 57 1.51 6.09 3.61
N PHE A 58 1.32 6.79 4.72
CA PHE A 58 0.69 6.28 5.93
C PHE A 58 -0.61 7.02 6.20
N LEU A 59 -1.74 6.34 6.04
CA LEU A 59 -3.06 6.90 6.29
C LEU A 59 -3.48 6.59 7.72
N THR A 60 -3.73 7.62 8.53
CA THR A 60 -4.20 7.48 9.89
C THR A 60 -5.45 8.33 10.14
N GLY A 61 -6.14 8.10 11.25
CA GLY A 61 -7.37 8.81 11.63
C GLY A 61 -8.38 7.89 12.32
N ALA A 62 -9.50 8.45 12.71
CA ALA A 62 -10.53 7.74 13.45
C ALA A 62 -11.09 6.52 12.68
N ILE A 63 -11.68 5.58 13.42
CA ILE A 63 -12.40 4.45 12.83
C ILE A 63 -13.59 4.99 12.01
N GLY A 64 -13.86 4.39 10.85
CA GLY A 64 -14.97 4.79 9.97
C GLY A 64 -14.70 5.98 9.05
N ILE A 65 -13.57 6.70 9.21
CA ILE A 65 -13.24 7.90 8.39
C ILE A 65 -12.96 7.59 6.90
N GLY A 66 -12.82 6.32 6.51
CA GLY A 66 -12.60 5.92 5.12
C GLY A 66 -11.13 5.69 4.75
N LYS A 67 -10.22 5.40 5.70
CA LYS A 67 -8.80 5.08 5.44
C LYS A 67 -8.62 4.00 4.39
N THR A 68 -9.24 2.83 4.59
CA THR A 68 -9.15 1.69 3.67
C THR A 68 -9.69 2.04 2.29
N HIS A 69 -10.83 2.75 2.21
CA HIS A 69 -11.38 3.17 0.92
C HIS A 69 -10.42 4.12 0.17
N THR A 70 -9.90 5.12 0.88
CA THR A 70 -8.89 6.04 0.32
C THR A 70 -7.64 5.28 -0.14
N ALA A 71 -7.19 4.28 0.62
CA ALA A 71 -6.01 3.47 0.28
C ALA A 71 -6.22 2.67 -1.02
N TRP A 72 -7.37 2.01 -1.20
CA TRP A 72 -7.69 1.29 -2.44
C TRP A 72 -7.73 2.22 -3.65
N GLN A 73 -8.35 3.39 -3.51
CA GLN A 73 -8.41 4.39 -4.59
C GLN A 73 -7.03 4.96 -4.92
N ALA A 74 -6.22 5.28 -3.90
CA ALA A 74 -4.85 5.75 -4.09
C ALA A 74 -3.96 4.68 -4.75
N THR A 75 -4.12 3.40 -4.39
CA THR A 75 -3.42 2.28 -5.02
C THR A 75 -3.79 2.14 -6.49
N ARG A 76 -5.08 2.30 -6.85
CA ARG A 76 -5.54 2.28 -8.24
C ARG A 76 -4.94 3.42 -9.05
N GLN A 77 -4.89 4.63 -8.49
CA GLN A 77 -4.24 5.78 -9.14
C GLN A 77 -2.73 5.56 -9.30
N TRP A 78 -2.08 5.03 -8.27
CA TRP A 78 -0.66 4.68 -8.30
C TRP A 78 -0.34 3.66 -9.41
N LEU A 79 -1.16 2.61 -9.54
CA LEU A 79 -1.04 1.61 -10.61
C LEU A 79 -1.10 2.26 -12.00
N ALA A 80 -2.10 3.12 -12.22
CA ALA A 80 -2.26 3.83 -13.49
C ALA A 80 -1.06 4.74 -13.80
N ALA A 81 -0.62 5.53 -12.82
CA ALA A 81 0.55 6.41 -12.95
C ALA A 81 1.84 5.63 -13.20
N HIS A 82 2.04 4.49 -12.51
CA HIS A 82 3.20 3.62 -12.69
C HIS A 82 3.28 3.10 -14.13
N ILE A 83 2.18 2.59 -14.69
CA ILE A 83 2.16 2.08 -16.07
C ILE A 83 2.39 3.20 -17.07
N THR A 84 1.78 4.37 -16.85
CA THR A 84 1.99 5.54 -17.71
C THR A 84 3.47 5.94 -17.76
N ARG A 85 4.15 5.93 -16.61
CA ARG A 85 5.57 6.32 -16.50
C ARG A 85 6.51 5.24 -17.05
N THR A 86 6.28 3.97 -16.73
CA THR A 86 7.24 2.88 -16.97
C THR A 86 6.90 2.01 -18.17
N GLY A 87 5.65 2.03 -18.65
CA GLY A 87 5.12 1.09 -19.66
C GLY A 87 4.94 -0.34 -19.14
N ARG A 88 5.22 -0.61 -17.85
CA ARG A 88 5.25 -1.95 -17.24
C ARG A 88 4.15 -2.08 -16.18
N LYS A 89 3.45 -3.24 -16.17
CA LYS A 89 2.53 -3.60 -15.09
C LYS A 89 3.35 -3.90 -13.82
N PRO A 90 3.10 -3.20 -12.70
CA PRO A 90 3.80 -3.47 -11.44
C PRO A 90 3.24 -4.71 -10.74
N ARG A 91 4.07 -5.28 -9.86
CA ARG A 91 3.62 -6.24 -8.85
C ARG A 91 3.18 -5.47 -7.60
N ILE A 92 1.89 -5.53 -7.29
CA ILE A 92 1.28 -4.93 -6.10
C ILE A 92 0.88 -6.05 -5.16
N GLU A 93 1.38 -5.99 -3.93
CA GLU A 93 0.99 -6.87 -2.83
C GLU A 93 0.04 -6.12 -1.90
N THR A 94 -1.14 -6.71 -1.66
CA THR A 94 -2.17 -6.12 -0.78
C THR A 94 -2.53 -7.10 0.32
N TRP A 95 -2.38 -6.68 1.58
CA TRP A 95 -2.57 -7.54 2.73
C TRP A 95 -3.36 -6.85 3.83
N ARG A 96 -4.28 -7.57 4.46
CA ARG A 96 -4.76 -7.20 5.80
C ARG A 96 -3.69 -7.60 6.82
N SER A 97 -3.43 -6.76 7.81
CA SER A 97 -2.37 -7.01 8.78
C SER A 97 -2.52 -8.35 9.50
N THR A 98 -3.76 -8.76 9.84
CA THR A 98 -4.04 -10.05 10.49
C THR A 98 -3.62 -11.22 9.63
N ALA A 99 -4.00 -11.24 8.35
CA ALA A 99 -3.63 -12.30 7.42
C ALA A 99 -2.11 -12.31 7.14
N LEU A 100 -1.50 -11.12 7.01
CA LEU A 100 -0.06 -11.00 6.83
C LEU A 100 0.71 -11.57 8.03
N PHE A 101 0.32 -11.19 9.26
CA PHE A 101 1.02 -11.63 10.46
C PHE A 101 0.88 -13.15 10.68
N ASP A 102 -0.27 -13.71 10.35
CA ASP A 102 -0.48 -15.17 10.37
C ASP A 102 0.37 -15.88 9.32
N ALA A 103 0.43 -15.35 8.09
CA ALA A 103 1.25 -15.92 7.01
C ALA A 103 2.76 -15.86 7.29
N LEU A 104 3.22 -14.89 8.10
CA LEU A 104 4.63 -14.75 8.49
C LEU A 104 5.02 -15.60 9.70
N ARG A 105 4.12 -16.42 10.29
CA ARG A 105 4.46 -17.31 11.40
C ARG A 105 5.27 -18.52 10.92
N PRO A 106 6.17 -19.06 11.77
CA PRO A 106 6.98 -20.21 11.38
C PRO A 106 6.17 -21.49 11.13
N ASP A 107 5.00 -21.59 11.72
CA ASP A 107 4.04 -22.71 11.62
C ASP A 107 2.93 -22.44 10.59
N SER A 108 3.08 -21.43 9.74
CA SER A 108 2.16 -21.19 8.63
C SER A 108 2.16 -22.38 7.68
N HIS A 109 0.99 -22.99 7.48
CA HIS A 109 0.82 -24.11 6.54
C HIS A 109 0.55 -23.66 5.11
N ASP A 110 0.08 -22.42 4.94
CA ASP A 110 -0.36 -21.89 3.63
C ASP A 110 0.76 -21.21 2.85
N TRP A 111 1.88 -20.87 3.52
CA TRP A 111 2.94 -20.07 2.93
C TRP A 111 4.34 -20.57 3.29
N ASP A 112 5.21 -20.65 2.27
CA ASP A 112 6.64 -20.68 2.56
C ASP A 112 7.08 -19.25 2.97
N VAL A 113 7.34 -19.08 4.25
CA VAL A 113 7.64 -17.78 4.86
C VAL A 113 8.82 -17.08 4.20
N ARG A 114 9.84 -17.82 3.75
CA ARG A 114 11.00 -17.23 3.07
C ARG A 114 10.62 -16.67 1.70
N THR A 115 9.85 -17.43 0.94
CA THR A 115 9.35 -16.99 -0.37
C THR A 115 8.41 -15.80 -0.22
N LEU A 116 7.49 -15.84 0.75
CA LEU A 116 6.61 -14.71 1.04
C LEU A 116 7.40 -13.46 1.43
N THR A 117 8.35 -13.57 2.37
CA THR A 117 9.21 -12.45 2.79
C THR A 117 9.87 -11.80 1.59
N ARG A 118 10.49 -12.59 0.71
CA ARG A 118 11.13 -12.07 -0.51
C ARG A 118 10.11 -11.41 -1.45
N HIS A 119 8.93 -11.98 -1.67
CA HIS A 119 7.89 -11.37 -2.48
C HIS A 119 7.46 -10.00 -1.96
N LEU A 120 7.30 -9.88 -0.62
CA LEU A 120 6.94 -8.61 0.02
C LEU A 120 8.08 -7.59 -0.04
N GLN A 121 9.33 -8.04 0.06
CA GLN A 121 10.50 -7.18 -0.11
C GLN A 121 10.60 -6.62 -1.54
N GLU A 122 10.32 -7.43 -2.56
CA GLU A 122 10.54 -7.11 -3.96
C GLU A 122 9.33 -6.49 -4.68
N ALA A 123 8.13 -6.53 -4.11
CA ALA A 123 6.93 -5.93 -4.70
C ALA A 123 7.16 -4.45 -5.07
N ASP A 124 6.65 -4.03 -6.23
CA ASP A 124 6.74 -2.62 -6.65
C ASP A 124 5.95 -1.71 -5.71
N LEU A 125 4.84 -2.19 -5.16
CA LEU A 125 4.08 -1.55 -4.08
C LEU A 125 3.63 -2.60 -3.06
N LEU A 126 3.82 -2.32 -1.77
CA LEU A 126 3.24 -3.08 -0.66
C LEU A 126 2.17 -2.24 0.04
N TYR A 127 0.93 -2.71 0.01
CA TYR A 127 -0.18 -2.13 0.76
C TYR A 127 -0.57 -3.04 1.93
N ILE A 128 -0.49 -2.52 3.16
CA ILE A 128 -0.94 -3.20 4.38
C ILE A 128 -2.12 -2.44 4.97
N ASP A 129 -3.28 -3.10 5.01
CA ASP A 129 -4.51 -2.53 5.55
C ASP A 129 -4.69 -2.86 7.03
N ASP A 130 -5.10 -1.85 7.78
CA ASP A 130 -5.45 -1.93 9.20
C ASP A 130 -4.34 -2.53 10.08
N LEU A 131 -3.17 -1.87 10.07
CA LEU A 131 -1.98 -2.35 10.80
C LEU A 131 -2.27 -2.58 12.29
N ALA A 132 -3.19 -1.83 12.90
CA ALA A 132 -3.55 -1.94 14.30
C ALA A 132 -4.45 -3.15 14.64
N ALA A 133 -5.04 -3.83 13.65
CA ALA A 133 -5.88 -5.01 13.88
C ALA A 133 -5.10 -6.26 14.31
N ALA A 134 -3.80 -6.30 14.03
CA ALA A 134 -2.91 -7.41 14.38
C ALA A 134 -1.92 -7.01 15.50
N ARG A 135 -1.30 -8.02 16.10
CA ARG A 135 -0.18 -7.86 17.05
C ARG A 135 0.89 -8.88 16.74
N VAL A 136 2.14 -8.49 16.89
CA VAL A 136 3.26 -9.43 16.77
C VAL A 136 3.20 -10.48 17.89
N SER A 137 3.63 -11.69 17.56
CA SER A 137 3.75 -12.77 18.53
C SER A 137 4.77 -12.42 19.62
N PRO A 138 4.55 -12.85 20.89
CA PRO A 138 5.56 -12.71 21.95
C PRO A 138 6.90 -13.37 21.62
N THR A 139 6.93 -14.35 20.72
CA THR A 139 8.16 -15.02 20.26
C THR A 139 9.10 -14.14 19.48
N GLY A 140 8.64 -12.97 19.02
CA GLY A 140 9.44 -12.02 18.22
C GLY A 140 9.60 -12.40 16.73
N TRP A 141 9.23 -13.62 16.32
CA TRP A 141 9.44 -14.08 14.95
C TRP A 141 8.79 -13.19 13.89
N THR A 142 7.50 -12.88 14.05
CA THR A 142 6.78 -12.01 13.12
C THR A 142 7.41 -10.60 13.09
N GLN A 143 7.89 -10.11 14.24
CA GLN A 143 8.59 -8.84 14.32
C GLN A 143 9.89 -8.85 13.52
N GLU A 144 10.67 -9.92 13.58
CA GLU A 144 11.91 -10.08 12.80
C GLU A 144 11.61 -10.08 11.30
N ARG A 145 10.61 -10.84 10.86
CA ARG A 145 10.20 -10.87 9.43
C ARG A 145 9.69 -9.52 8.96
N LEU A 146 8.87 -8.83 9.74
CA LEU A 146 8.42 -7.47 9.41
C LEU A 146 9.61 -6.51 9.32
N TYR A 147 10.57 -6.60 10.24
CA TYR A 147 11.76 -5.78 10.19
C TYR A 147 12.56 -6.03 8.90
N GLU A 148 12.81 -7.27 8.53
CA GLU A 148 13.51 -7.63 7.29
C GLU A 148 12.79 -7.07 6.05
N ILE A 149 11.44 -7.18 6.01
CA ILE A 149 10.65 -6.66 4.90
C ILE A 149 10.80 -5.13 4.81
N PHE A 150 10.58 -4.42 5.90
CA PHE A 150 10.60 -2.95 5.88
C PHE A 150 12.02 -2.40 5.71
N ASP A 151 13.03 -3.05 6.28
CA ASP A 151 14.43 -2.62 6.12
C ASP A 151 14.88 -2.73 4.66
N GLU A 152 14.61 -3.86 4.00
CA GLU A 152 14.93 -4.06 2.59
C GLU A 152 14.19 -3.07 1.68
N ARG A 153 12.90 -2.80 1.97
CA ARG A 153 12.12 -1.82 1.22
C ARG A 153 12.61 -0.38 1.44
N TYR A 154 13.05 -0.06 2.65
CA TYR A 154 13.64 1.23 2.99
C TYR A 154 14.94 1.47 2.21
N ILE A 155 15.88 0.52 2.26
CA ILE A 155 17.17 0.62 1.57
C ILE A 155 16.97 0.82 0.06
N ASN A 156 16.02 0.09 -0.54
CA ASN A 156 15.74 0.14 -1.97
C ASN A 156 14.68 1.19 -2.35
N ARG A 157 14.26 2.07 -1.43
CA ARG A 157 13.24 3.10 -1.63
C ARG A 157 11.97 2.57 -2.31
N ARG A 158 11.52 1.38 -1.93
CA ARG A 158 10.32 0.76 -2.50
C ARG A 158 9.07 1.27 -1.81
N PRO A 159 8.04 1.72 -2.56
CA PRO A 159 6.82 2.30 -2.02
C PRO A 159 6.06 1.36 -1.08
N CYS A 160 5.60 1.91 0.04
CA CYS A 160 4.64 1.27 0.94
C CYS A 160 3.43 2.18 1.16
N LEU A 161 2.26 1.56 1.26
CA LEU A 161 1.03 2.18 1.73
C LEU A 161 0.54 1.44 2.97
N ILE A 162 0.29 2.15 4.06
CA ILE A 162 -0.24 1.56 5.29
C ILE A 162 -1.45 2.35 5.75
N THR A 163 -2.51 1.65 6.19
CA THR A 163 -3.59 2.25 6.97
C THR A 163 -3.48 1.82 8.43
N CYS A 164 -3.73 2.74 9.37
CA CYS A 164 -3.65 2.46 10.80
C CYS A 164 -4.48 3.48 11.58
N ASP A 165 -4.95 3.09 12.77
CA ASP A 165 -5.67 4.00 13.67
C ASP A 165 -4.74 4.90 14.48
N VAL A 166 -3.45 4.54 14.55
CA VAL A 166 -2.43 5.30 15.29
C VAL A 166 -1.32 5.78 14.37
N LEU A 167 -0.59 6.80 14.79
CA LEU A 167 0.57 7.33 14.07
C LEU A 167 1.74 6.32 14.04
N PRO A 168 2.65 6.38 13.05
CA PRO A 168 3.82 5.51 12.98
C PRO A 168 4.63 5.47 14.28
N GLY A 169 4.74 6.61 14.98
CA GLY A 169 5.44 6.71 16.24
C GLY A 169 4.76 6.05 17.45
N ALA A 170 3.53 5.52 17.29
CA ALA A 170 2.75 4.86 18.34
C ALA A 170 2.51 3.36 18.03
N THR A 171 3.23 2.78 17.06
CA THR A 171 3.01 1.40 16.61
C THR A 171 3.83 0.33 17.36
N ALA A 172 4.64 0.71 18.37
CA ALA A 172 5.53 -0.23 19.09
C ALA A 172 4.80 -1.45 19.66
N ASN A 173 3.62 -1.22 20.27
CA ASN A 173 2.80 -2.29 20.84
C ASN A 173 2.14 -3.19 19.78
N ILE A 174 2.21 -2.81 18.50
CA ILE A 174 1.63 -3.53 17.37
C ILE A 174 2.72 -4.35 16.67
N VAL A 175 3.84 -3.72 16.34
CA VAL A 175 4.90 -4.29 15.48
C VAL A 175 6.26 -4.40 16.17
N GLY A 176 6.41 -3.90 17.38
CA GLY A 176 7.67 -3.83 18.13
C GLY A 176 8.52 -2.59 17.81
N ASP A 177 9.46 -2.26 18.70
CA ASP A 177 10.23 -1.01 18.66
C ASP A 177 11.10 -0.86 17.42
N ARG A 178 11.74 -1.95 16.96
CA ARG A 178 12.63 -1.93 15.78
C ARG A 178 11.85 -1.61 14.51
N VAL A 179 10.71 -2.27 14.32
CA VAL A 179 9.82 -2.03 13.17
C VAL A 179 9.24 -0.62 13.25
N GLN A 180 8.77 -0.18 14.43
CA GLN A 180 8.29 1.19 14.63
C GLN A 180 9.32 2.23 14.20
N SER A 181 10.58 2.08 14.65
CA SER A 181 11.66 3.01 14.27
C SER A 181 11.81 3.09 12.75
N ARG A 182 11.76 1.95 12.07
CA ARG A 182 11.85 1.88 10.61
C ARG A 182 10.64 2.55 9.92
N LEU A 183 9.43 2.30 10.42
CA LEU A 183 8.21 2.96 9.90
C LEU A 183 8.29 4.49 10.04
N ARG A 184 8.79 5.01 11.15
CA ARG A 184 8.95 6.46 11.32
C ARG A 184 9.87 7.09 10.28
N GLU A 185 10.95 6.40 9.91
CA GLU A 185 11.87 6.87 8.88
C GLU A 185 11.27 6.78 7.48
N MET A 186 10.71 5.61 7.13
CA MET A 186 10.14 5.35 5.79
C MET A 186 9.01 6.29 5.44
N PHE A 187 8.16 6.63 6.39
CA PHE A 187 6.97 7.44 6.18
C PHE A 187 7.17 8.92 6.50
N ARG A 188 8.42 9.37 6.69
CA ARG A 188 8.70 10.80 6.89
C ARG A 188 8.20 11.62 5.70
N GLY A 189 7.34 12.61 5.96
CA GLY A 189 6.68 13.43 4.94
C GLY A 189 5.44 12.79 4.30
N GLY A 190 5.25 11.47 4.46
CA GLY A 190 4.12 10.72 3.88
C GLY A 190 3.04 10.31 4.89
N VAL A 191 3.01 10.88 6.08
CA VAL A 191 1.92 10.64 7.05
C VAL A 191 0.77 11.58 6.74
N LEU A 192 -0.42 11.02 6.55
CA LEU A 192 -1.66 11.75 6.29
C LEU A 192 -2.72 11.39 7.34
N LEU A 193 -3.07 12.35 8.17
CA LEU A 193 -4.21 12.26 9.07
C LEU A 193 -5.49 12.58 8.28
N LEU A 194 -6.39 11.62 8.19
CA LEU A 194 -7.73 11.83 7.63
C LEU A 194 -8.66 12.32 8.74
N GLU A 195 -9.34 13.42 8.49
CA GLU A 195 -10.31 14.04 9.38
C GLU A 195 -11.71 14.03 8.78
N GLY A 196 -12.74 14.08 9.60
CA GLY A 196 -14.15 14.14 9.19
C GLY A 196 -15.07 13.25 10.04
N ALA A 197 -16.30 13.10 9.59
CA ALA A 197 -17.30 12.24 10.23
C ALA A 197 -17.11 10.77 9.87
N ASP A 198 -17.62 9.88 10.74
CA ASP A 198 -17.71 8.44 10.44
C ASP A 198 -18.64 8.23 9.22
N ARG A 199 -18.09 7.72 8.12
CA ARG A 199 -18.83 7.48 6.87
C ARG A 199 -19.79 6.31 6.96
N ARG A 200 -19.62 5.41 7.94
CA ARG A 200 -20.51 4.27 8.17
C ARG A 200 -21.84 4.72 8.81
N ALA A 201 -21.84 5.84 9.55
CA ALA A 201 -23.03 6.38 10.17
C ALA A 201 -24.00 7.04 9.18
N GLY A 202 -23.55 7.41 7.98
CA GLY A 202 -24.36 8.04 6.93
C GLY A 202 -25.11 7.08 6.01
N ASP A 203 -24.73 5.80 5.96
CA ASP A 203 -25.40 4.80 5.10
C ASP A 203 -26.53 4.04 5.84
N ALA A 204 -26.87 4.44 7.06
CA ALA A 204 -27.91 3.82 7.92
C ALA A 204 -29.20 4.64 8.00
N ALA A 205 -29.43 5.60 7.09
CA ALA A 205 -30.66 6.40 7.03
C ALA A 205 -31.45 6.11 5.75
#